data_0e6d45a4d74e7d3d9daafa06f0c3578c
#
_entry.id   0e6d45a4d74e7d3d9daafa06f0c3578c
#
_cell.length_a   1.000
_cell.length_b   1.000
_cell.length_c   1.000
_cell.angle_alpha   90.00
_cell.angle_beta   90.00
_cell.angle_gamma   90.00
#
_symmetry.space_group_name_H-M   'P 1'
#
loop_
_entity.id
_entity.type
_entity.pdbx_description
1 polymer ?
#
loop_
_entity_poly.entity_id
_entity_poly.type
_entity_poly.pdbx_seq_one_letter_code
_entity_poly.pdbx_strand_id
1 'polypeptide(L)'
;MRDRLSWYMVFLILPTILLARSLDKDRRVPYSIPSDWKTLWFSNLDELQRVNEANDNNTVSNVTVQLGGTAFLHCKVRNLAERTVSDAEISWIRRRDFHVLTSSMFTYTNDGRFQVLHPEGSEDWTLQIKYVQERDNGTYECQVSRTTGILSHFVNLNIVIPEAFILGSDEHHVDVGSIINLVCIIEKSPTPPQYVFWYHNNRMINFDTTRSFVVVQTDPSMTQSRLTIHEAVESDTGNYTCSSSNTKSASIFVFVTEGDKMAAIQRRKTSAAEKNYCELLVLIVTIAIDAVLTR
;
A
#
# COMPACT_ATOMS: atom_id res chain seq x y z
N MET A 1 8.30 81.31 -16.16
CA MET A 1 8.36 80.37 -17.31
C MET A 1 8.12 78.89 -16.81
N ARG A 2 7.43 78.72 -15.72
CA ARG A 2 7.28 77.33 -15.04
C ARG A 2 5.82 76.89 -15.04
N ASP A 3 4.85 77.73 -15.35
CA ASP A 3 3.43 77.38 -15.15
C ASP A 3 2.68 76.98 -16.44
N ARG A 4 3.31 77.06 -17.63
CA ARG A 4 2.67 76.65 -18.86
C ARG A 4 2.86 75.18 -19.27
N LEU A 5 3.81 74.46 -18.68
CA LEU A 5 4.05 73.03 -18.96
C LEU A 5 3.12 72.14 -18.16
N SER A 6 2.62 72.62 -17.03
CA SER A 6 1.74 71.79 -16.14
C SER A 6 0.34 71.57 -16.77
N TRP A 7 -0.19 72.52 -17.53
CA TRP A 7 -1.53 72.40 -18.10
C TRP A 7 -1.58 71.45 -19.33
N TYR A 8 -0.51 71.35 -20.10
CA TYR A 8 -0.46 70.42 -21.23
C TYR A 8 -0.36 68.98 -20.82
N MET A 9 0.26 68.66 -19.68
CA MET A 9 0.35 67.29 -19.18
C MET A 9 -1.00 66.79 -18.61
N VAL A 10 -1.83 67.70 -18.05
CA VAL A 10 -3.15 67.33 -17.54
C VAL A 10 -4.13 67.01 -18.67
N PHE A 11 -4.05 67.71 -19.81
CA PHE A 11 -4.92 67.47 -20.99
C PHE A 11 -4.54 66.19 -21.76
N LEU A 12 -3.28 65.72 -21.71
CA LEU A 12 -2.85 64.48 -22.38
C LEU A 12 -3.12 63.24 -21.57
N ILE A 13 -3.25 63.37 -20.24
CA ILE A 13 -3.51 62.18 -19.35
C ILE A 13 -5.01 61.89 -19.26
N LEU A 14 -5.87 62.89 -19.36
CA LEU A 14 -7.33 62.70 -19.24
C LEU A 14 -7.93 61.79 -20.35
N PRO A 15 -7.58 61.92 -21.64
CA PRO A 15 -8.14 61.02 -22.64
C PRO A 15 -7.62 59.60 -22.54
N THR A 16 -6.39 59.39 -22.03
CA THR A 16 -5.85 58.03 -21.85
C THR A 16 -6.50 57.28 -20.67
N ILE A 17 -6.86 57.98 -19.61
CA ILE A 17 -7.58 57.39 -18.46
C ILE A 17 -9.03 57.07 -18.84
N LEU A 18 -9.68 57.89 -19.68
CA LEU A 18 -11.02 57.63 -20.17
C LEU A 18 -11.05 56.48 -21.19
N LEU A 19 -10.03 56.34 -22.05
CA LEU A 19 -9.91 55.18 -22.92
C LEU A 19 -9.59 53.88 -22.14
N ALA A 20 -8.77 53.96 -21.10
CA ALA A 20 -8.48 52.79 -20.25
C ALA A 20 -9.70 52.33 -19.47
N ARG A 21 -10.57 53.27 -19.01
CA ARG A 21 -11.83 52.91 -18.35
C ARG A 21 -12.89 52.32 -19.29
N SER A 22 -12.88 52.73 -20.56
CA SER A 22 -13.76 52.16 -21.58
C SER A 22 -13.37 50.76 -21.99
N LEU A 23 -12.08 50.47 -22.03
CA LEU A 23 -11.59 49.11 -22.36
C LEU A 23 -11.75 48.09 -21.19
N ASP A 24 -11.79 48.56 -19.93
CA ASP A 24 -11.99 47.68 -18.77
C ASP A 24 -13.48 47.35 -18.52
N LYS A 25 -14.40 48.11 -19.12
CA LYS A 25 -15.84 47.86 -18.98
C LYS A 25 -16.33 46.77 -19.94
N ASP A 26 -15.65 46.57 -21.07
CA ASP A 26 -15.97 45.49 -22.03
C ASP A 26 -15.35 44.12 -21.63
N ARG A 27 -14.40 44.10 -20.70
CA ARG A 27 -13.81 42.84 -20.20
C ARG A 27 -14.58 42.18 -19.07
N ARG A 28 -15.64 42.79 -18.55
CA ARG A 28 -16.44 42.25 -17.44
C ARG A 28 -17.88 41.96 -17.85
N VAL A 29 -18.10 41.50 -19.06
CA VAL A 29 -19.29 40.68 -19.29
C VAL A 29 -18.95 39.32 -18.66
N PRO A 30 -19.56 38.92 -17.56
CA PRO A 30 -19.40 37.53 -17.12
C PRO A 30 -19.88 36.71 -18.32
N TYR A 31 -18.96 35.96 -18.92
CA TYR A 31 -19.29 34.94 -19.90
C TYR A 31 -20.25 33.99 -19.19
N SER A 32 -21.54 34.28 -19.30
CA SER A 32 -22.57 33.38 -18.85
C SER A 32 -22.51 32.19 -19.80
N ILE A 33 -21.84 31.15 -19.36
CA ILE A 33 -21.85 29.86 -20.02
C ILE A 33 -23.34 29.54 -20.23
N PRO A 34 -23.82 29.42 -21.47
CA PRO A 34 -25.23 29.09 -21.71
C PRO A 34 -25.64 27.90 -20.89
N SER A 35 -26.79 27.92 -20.23
CA SER A 35 -27.30 26.82 -19.42
C SER A 35 -27.29 25.48 -20.17
N ASP A 36 -27.35 25.58 -21.50
CA ASP A 36 -27.44 24.45 -22.42
C ASP A 36 -26.14 23.61 -22.54
N TRP A 37 -24.95 24.21 -22.27
CA TRP A 37 -23.71 23.46 -22.32
C TRP A 37 -23.62 22.48 -21.15
N LYS A 38 -24.16 22.82 -19.96
CA LYS A 38 -24.24 21.92 -18.83
C LYS A 38 -25.13 20.73 -19.14
N THR A 39 -26.27 20.97 -19.75
CA THR A 39 -27.17 19.90 -20.16
C THR A 39 -26.58 19.03 -21.26
N LEU A 40 -25.86 19.61 -22.22
CA LEU A 40 -25.13 18.84 -23.24
C LEU A 40 -23.99 17.97 -22.66
N TRP A 41 -23.23 18.50 -21.69
CA TRP A 41 -22.18 17.74 -21.04
C TRP A 41 -22.73 16.67 -20.11
N PHE A 42 -23.78 16.97 -19.35
CA PHE A 42 -24.41 16.00 -18.45
C PHE A 42 -25.23 14.94 -19.20
N SER A 43 -25.91 15.31 -20.28
CA SER A 43 -26.59 14.33 -21.13
C SER A 43 -25.60 13.41 -21.83
N ASN A 44 -24.45 13.92 -22.28
CA ASN A 44 -23.40 13.08 -22.84
C ASN A 44 -22.71 12.20 -21.78
N LEU A 45 -22.58 12.67 -20.53
CA LEU A 45 -22.05 11.87 -19.42
C LEU A 45 -23.03 10.76 -19.02
N ASP A 46 -24.34 11.07 -18.93
CA ASP A 46 -25.37 10.09 -18.65
C ASP A 46 -25.53 9.08 -19.82
N GLU A 47 -25.36 9.53 -21.04
CA GLU A 47 -25.37 8.66 -22.22
C GLU A 47 -24.09 7.82 -22.32
N LEU A 48 -22.92 8.39 -21.98
CA LEU A 48 -21.69 7.66 -21.82
C LEU A 48 -21.74 6.66 -20.65
N GLN A 49 -22.39 7.00 -19.54
CA GLN A 49 -22.63 6.07 -18.45
C GLN A 49 -23.64 4.97 -18.85
N ARG A 50 -24.71 5.30 -19.53
CA ARG A 50 -25.67 4.30 -20.07
C ARG A 50 -25.05 3.40 -21.13
N VAL A 51 -24.22 3.95 -22.00
CA VAL A 51 -23.46 3.18 -23.01
C VAL A 51 -22.41 2.29 -22.30
N ASN A 52 -21.82 2.77 -21.20
CA ASN A 52 -20.91 1.97 -20.39
C ASN A 52 -21.66 0.89 -19.57
N GLU A 53 -22.87 1.19 -19.08
CA GLU A 53 -23.73 0.20 -18.37
C GLU A 53 -24.36 -0.80 -19.33
N ALA A 54 -24.68 -0.39 -20.57
CA ALA A 54 -25.19 -1.27 -21.61
C ALA A 54 -24.12 -2.13 -22.28
N ASN A 55 -22.86 -1.73 -22.22
CA ASN A 55 -21.72 -2.54 -22.63
C ASN A 55 -21.20 -3.34 -21.42
N ASP A 56 -21.76 -4.54 -21.26
CA ASP A 56 -21.30 -5.61 -20.35
C ASP A 56 -19.81 -6.00 -20.56
N ASN A 57 -19.08 -5.24 -21.35
CA ASN A 57 -17.73 -5.47 -21.82
C ASN A 57 -16.65 -4.56 -21.18
N ASN A 58 -17.03 -3.52 -20.43
CA ASN A 58 -16.09 -2.66 -19.70
C ASN A 58 -15.93 -3.10 -18.24
N THR A 59 -15.64 -4.39 -18.03
CA THR A 59 -15.42 -4.91 -16.69
C THR A 59 -14.07 -4.42 -16.16
N VAL A 60 -14.08 -3.77 -15.02
CA VAL A 60 -12.88 -3.50 -14.23
C VAL A 60 -12.61 -4.71 -13.35
N SER A 61 -11.46 -5.31 -13.47
CA SER A 61 -11.01 -6.40 -12.60
C SER A 61 -9.83 -5.96 -11.74
N ASN A 62 -9.70 -6.58 -10.57
CA ASN A 62 -8.58 -6.33 -9.65
C ASN A 62 -7.78 -7.62 -9.50
N VAL A 63 -6.47 -7.49 -9.64
CA VAL A 63 -5.51 -8.59 -9.45
C VAL A 63 -4.53 -8.18 -8.37
N THR A 64 -4.42 -8.97 -7.31
CA THR A 64 -3.47 -8.74 -6.21
C THR A 64 -2.40 -9.81 -6.26
N VAL A 65 -1.13 -9.38 -6.29
CA VAL A 65 0.03 -10.27 -6.38
C VAL A 65 1.09 -9.83 -5.38
N GLN A 66 1.79 -10.80 -4.83
CA GLN A 66 2.93 -10.56 -3.94
C GLN A 66 4.12 -10.01 -4.72
N LEU A 67 4.86 -9.07 -4.13
CA LEU A 67 6.11 -8.55 -4.68
C LEU A 67 7.06 -9.69 -5.09
N GLY A 68 7.62 -9.62 -6.29
CA GLY A 68 8.47 -10.66 -6.88
C GLY A 68 7.73 -11.85 -7.46
N GLY A 69 6.40 -11.94 -7.30
CA GLY A 69 5.56 -12.97 -7.90
C GLY A 69 5.33 -12.78 -9.41
N THR A 70 4.42 -13.57 -9.97
CA THR A 70 3.99 -13.43 -11.37
C THR A 70 2.53 -13.01 -11.40
N ALA A 71 2.24 -11.91 -12.08
CA ALA A 71 0.88 -11.45 -12.32
C ALA A 71 0.34 -12.01 -13.64
N PHE A 72 -0.93 -12.37 -13.64
CA PHE A 72 -1.69 -12.76 -14.81
C PHE A 72 -2.91 -11.86 -14.93
N LEU A 73 -2.88 -10.94 -15.90
CA LEU A 73 -3.97 -10.01 -16.16
C LEU A 73 -4.80 -10.57 -17.33
N HIS A 74 -6.03 -11.00 -17.02
CA HIS A 74 -6.89 -11.66 -17.98
C HIS A 74 -7.70 -10.66 -18.80
N CYS A 75 -7.77 -10.88 -20.09
CA CYS A 75 -8.63 -10.16 -21.02
C CYS A 75 -9.46 -11.15 -21.83
N LYS A 76 -10.71 -11.39 -21.40
CA LYS A 76 -11.62 -12.30 -22.07
C LYS A 76 -12.45 -11.57 -23.10
N VAL A 77 -12.23 -11.91 -24.36
CA VAL A 77 -12.92 -11.33 -25.51
C VAL A 77 -13.97 -12.29 -26.03
N ARG A 78 -15.21 -12.15 -25.56
CA ARG A 78 -16.34 -12.98 -26.02
C ARG A 78 -16.75 -12.60 -27.44
N ASN A 79 -17.22 -13.59 -28.21
CA ASN A 79 -17.80 -13.42 -29.57
C ASN A 79 -16.83 -13.04 -30.69
N LEU A 80 -15.58 -13.48 -30.63
CA LEU A 80 -14.70 -13.46 -31.81
C LEU A 80 -15.02 -14.60 -32.80
N ALA A 81 -15.89 -15.55 -32.39
CA ALA A 81 -16.13 -16.79 -33.14
C ALA A 81 -16.95 -16.62 -34.44
N GLU A 82 -17.67 -15.51 -34.63
CA GLU A 82 -18.53 -15.35 -35.82
C GLU A 82 -17.92 -14.56 -36.99
N ARG A 83 -16.79 -13.89 -36.78
CA ARG A 83 -16.07 -13.22 -37.87
C ARG A 83 -14.56 -13.40 -37.69
N THR A 84 -13.92 -13.87 -38.73
CA THR A 84 -12.49 -14.08 -38.90
C THR A 84 -11.63 -13.28 -37.91
N VAL A 85 -10.97 -13.99 -37.00
CA VAL A 85 -10.03 -13.52 -35.98
C VAL A 85 -8.92 -12.60 -36.53
N SER A 86 -8.83 -12.53 -37.88
CA SER A 86 -7.84 -11.71 -38.59
C SER A 86 -8.00 -10.19 -38.40
N ASP A 87 -9.16 -9.70 -37.92
CA ASP A 87 -9.46 -8.27 -37.97
C ASP A 87 -9.56 -7.59 -36.57
N ALA A 88 -9.41 -8.34 -35.49
CA ALA A 88 -9.39 -7.78 -34.16
C ALA A 88 -7.95 -7.68 -33.64
N GLU A 89 -7.43 -6.49 -33.46
CA GLU A 89 -6.14 -6.24 -32.84
C GLU A 89 -6.32 -6.03 -31.33
N ILE A 90 -5.64 -6.86 -30.53
CA ILE A 90 -5.70 -6.80 -29.08
C ILE A 90 -4.38 -6.25 -28.56
N SER A 91 -4.43 -5.16 -27.82
CA SER A 91 -3.26 -4.48 -27.29
C SER A 91 -3.34 -4.30 -25.78
N TRP A 92 -2.24 -4.55 -25.09
CA TRP A 92 -2.11 -4.20 -23.67
C TRP A 92 -1.39 -2.88 -23.51
N ILE A 93 -2.00 -1.96 -22.76
CA ILE A 93 -1.52 -0.60 -22.51
C ILE A 93 -1.39 -0.38 -21.01
N ARG A 94 -0.24 0.14 -20.58
CA ARG A 94 -0.06 0.61 -19.20
C ARG A 94 -0.58 2.04 -19.08
N ARG A 95 -1.63 2.24 -18.28
CA ARG A 95 -2.38 3.50 -18.23
C ARG A 95 -1.61 4.69 -17.66
N ARG A 96 -0.67 4.48 -16.75
CA ARG A 96 0.06 5.58 -16.11
C ARG A 96 0.88 6.44 -17.09
N ASP A 97 1.35 5.85 -18.17
CA ASP A 97 2.20 6.50 -19.20
C ASP A 97 1.76 6.19 -20.63
N PHE A 98 0.60 5.54 -20.78
CA PHE A 98 0.04 5.12 -22.07
C PHE A 98 1.00 4.29 -22.93
N HIS A 99 1.92 3.59 -22.28
CA HIS A 99 2.88 2.75 -22.97
C HIS A 99 2.21 1.49 -23.51
N VAL A 100 2.29 1.27 -24.82
CA VAL A 100 1.84 0.04 -25.47
C VAL A 100 2.84 -1.06 -25.13
N LEU A 101 2.41 -2.05 -24.37
CA LEU A 101 3.23 -3.18 -23.95
C LEU A 101 3.27 -4.27 -25.01
N THR A 102 2.09 -4.57 -25.59
CA THR A 102 1.93 -5.63 -26.58
C THR A 102 0.88 -5.26 -27.61
N SER A 103 0.99 -5.81 -28.81
CA SER A 103 -0.05 -5.83 -29.83
C SER A 103 -0.15 -7.25 -30.37
N SER A 104 -1.33 -7.87 -30.25
CA SER A 104 -1.54 -9.30 -30.46
C SER A 104 -0.48 -10.12 -29.71
N MET A 105 0.26 -10.98 -30.36
CA MET A 105 1.32 -11.80 -29.75
C MET A 105 2.68 -11.08 -29.67
N PHE A 106 2.80 -9.89 -30.25
CA PHE A 106 4.08 -9.16 -30.29
C PHE A 106 4.25 -8.28 -29.07
N THR A 107 5.44 -8.33 -28.45
CA THR A 107 5.82 -7.47 -27.32
C THR A 107 6.59 -6.27 -27.85
N TYR A 108 6.10 -5.05 -27.52
CA TYR A 108 6.71 -3.77 -27.92
C TYR A 108 7.57 -3.15 -26.83
N THR A 109 7.45 -3.62 -25.60
CA THR A 109 8.32 -3.17 -24.51
C THR A 109 9.65 -3.94 -24.51
N ASN A 110 10.74 -3.24 -24.18
CA ASN A 110 12.05 -3.86 -23.97
C ASN A 110 12.16 -4.60 -22.62
N ASP A 111 11.15 -4.50 -21.76
CA ASP A 111 11.14 -5.21 -20.48
C ASP A 111 10.67 -6.66 -20.70
N GLY A 112 11.61 -7.59 -20.68
CA GLY A 112 11.37 -9.02 -20.93
C GLY A 112 10.48 -9.73 -19.89
N ARG A 113 10.04 -9.01 -18.84
CA ARG A 113 9.11 -9.55 -17.84
C ARG A 113 7.67 -9.64 -18.37
N PHE A 114 7.35 -8.84 -19.40
CA PHE A 114 6.02 -8.77 -19.99
C PHE A 114 5.90 -9.75 -21.15
N GLN A 115 4.84 -10.56 -21.15
CA GLN A 115 4.56 -11.53 -22.22
C GLN A 115 3.05 -11.74 -22.35
N VAL A 116 2.55 -11.84 -23.58
CA VAL A 116 1.17 -12.29 -23.84
C VAL A 116 1.11 -13.81 -23.85
N LEU A 117 0.12 -14.35 -23.20
CA LEU A 117 -0.25 -15.76 -23.25
C LEU A 117 -1.64 -15.86 -23.90
N HIS A 118 -1.70 -16.56 -25.05
CA HIS A 118 -2.94 -16.81 -25.76
C HIS A 118 -2.88 -18.22 -26.36
N PRO A 119 -3.50 -19.22 -25.69
CA PRO A 119 -3.65 -20.55 -26.24
C PRO A 119 -4.53 -20.54 -27.51
N GLU A 120 -4.24 -21.34 -28.51
CA GLU A 120 -5.06 -21.45 -29.70
C GLU A 120 -6.52 -21.80 -29.33
N GLY A 121 -7.46 -21.07 -29.94
CA GLY A 121 -8.90 -21.24 -29.66
C GLY A 121 -9.39 -20.71 -28.33
N SER A 122 -8.53 -20.07 -27.53
CA SER A 122 -8.93 -19.40 -26.29
C SER A 122 -9.51 -18.01 -26.57
N GLU A 123 -10.52 -17.61 -25.79
CA GLU A 123 -11.02 -16.23 -25.78
C GLU A 123 -10.18 -15.31 -24.87
N ASP A 124 -9.17 -15.83 -24.17
CA ASP A 124 -8.39 -15.10 -23.17
C ASP A 124 -7.03 -14.66 -23.72
N TRP A 125 -6.77 -13.37 -23.60
CA TRP A 125 -5.50 -12.71 -23.94
C TRP A 125 -4.85 -12.23 -22.66
N THR A 126 -4.16 -13.15 -21.99
CA THR A 126 -3.57 -12.88 -20.68
C THR A 126 -2.23 -12.15 -20.81
N LEU A 127 -2.08 -10.99 -20.17
CA LEU A 127 -0.78 -10.37 -19.97
C LEU A 127 -0.10 -10.98 -18.75
N GLN A 128 1.01 -11.67 -18.95
CA GLN A 128 1.88 -12.15 -17.88
C GLN A 128 2.95 -11.11 -17.56
N ILE A 129 3.13 -10.83 -16.27
CA ILE A 129 4.21 -9.96 -15.75
C ILE A 129 5.00 -10.78 -14.73
N LYS A 130 6.22 -11.20 -15.10
CA LYS A 130 7.10 -11.97 -14.20
C LYS A 130 7.84 -11.05 -13.24
N TYR A 131 8.10 -11.55 -12.02
CA TYR A 131 8.88 -10.84 -11.01
C TYR A 131 8.38 -9.40 -10.79
N VAL A 132 7.09 -9.27 -10.47
CA VAL A 132 6.44 -7.97 -10.31
C VAL A 132 7.18 -7.09 -9.29
N GLN A 133 7.29 -5.82 -9.61
CA GLN A 133 7.96 -4.79 -8.81
C GLN A 133 6.93 -3.74 -8.38
N GLU A 134 7.18 -3.01 -7.30
CA GLU A 134 6.28 -1.95 -6.82
C GLU A 134 5.88 -0.95 -7.91
N ARG A 135 6.81 -0.64 -8.81
CA ARG A 135 6.57 0.24 -9.97
C ARG A 135 5.58 -0.33 -10.98
N ASP A 136 5.28 -1.62 -10.94
CA ASP A 136 4.29 -2.23 -11.85
C ASP A 136 2.86 -2.08 -11.32
N ASN A 137 2.69 -1.59 -10.10
CA ASN A 137 1.39 -1.27 -9.51
C ASN A 137 0.64 -0.24 -10.36
N GLY A 138 -0.64 -0.47 -10.59
CA GLY A 138 -1.49 0.46 -11.34
C GLY A 138 -2.45 -0.22 -12.31
N THR A 139 -3.07 0.59 -13.16
CA THR A 139 -4.10 0.14 -14.11
C THR A 139 -3.48 -0.19 -15.46
N TYR A 140 -3.87 -1.34 -15.97
CA TYR A 140 -3.57 -1.83 -17.31
C TYR A 140 -4.87 -1.91 -18.11
N GLU A 141 -4.79 -1.59 -19.38
CA GLU A 141 -5.90 -1.62 -20.30
C GLU A 141 -5.64 -2.66 -21.38
N CYS A 142 -6.55 -3.60 -21.50
CA CYS A 142 -6.64 -4.47 -22.67
C CYS A 142 -7.59 -3.82 -23.66
N GLN A 143 -7.05 -3.37 -24.77
CA GLN A 143 -7.78 -2.69 -25.83
C GLN A 143 -8.01 -3.64 -26.98
N VAL A 144 -9.28 -3.82 -27.34
CA VAL A 144 -9.72 -4.65 -28.44
C VAL A 144 -10.23 -3.74 -29.56
N SER A 145 -9.45 -3.59 -30.62
CA SER A 145 -9.83 -2.82 -31.80
C SER A 145 -10.68 -3.67 -32.73
N ARG A 146 -11.89 -3.21 -33.03
CA ARG A 146 -12.83 -3.85 -33.96
C ARG A 146 -13.26 -2.85 -35.03
N THR A 147 -13.82 -3.33 -36.13
CA THR A 147 -14.42 -2.48 -37.17
C THR A 147 -15.56 -1.62 -36.63
N THR A 148 -16.22 -2.03 -35.55
CA THR A 148 -17.32 -1.33 -34.88
C THR A 148 -16.88 -0.34 -33.82
N GLY A 149 -15.55 -0.27 -33.51
CA GLY A 149 -14.99 0.57 -32.46
C GLY A 149 -14.03 -0.15 -31.55
N ILE A 150 -13.60 0.53 -30.51
CA ILE A 150 -12.63 0.04 -29.52
C ILE A 150 -13.37 -0.37 -28.26
N LEU A 151 -13.09 -1.57 -27.77
CA LEU A 151 -13.51 -2.03 -26.44
C LEU A 151 -12.31 -2.03 -25.51
N SER A 152 -12.50 -1.55 -24.28
CA SER A 152 -11.43 -1.49 -23.27
C SER A 152 -11.81 -2.27 -22.04
N HIS A 153 -10.93 -3.17 -21.62
CA HIS A 153 -10.97 -3.85 -20.32
C HIS A 153 -9.88 -3.29 -19.42
N PHE A 154 -10.26 -2.89 -18.22
CA PHE A 154 -9.31 -2.36 -17.24
C PHE A 154 -9.01 -3.40 -16.18
N VAL A 155 -7.72 -3.60 -15.90
CA VAL A 155 -7.24 -4.47 -14.84
C VAL A 155 -6.36 -3.66 -13.90
N ASN A 156 -6.77 -3.56 -12.65
CA ASN A 156 -5.97 -2.93 -11.61
C ASN A 156 -5.05 -3.97 -10.99
N LEU A 157 -3.74 -3.82 -11.21
CA LEU A 157 -2.72 -4.63 -10.55
C LEU A 157 -2.35 -3.98 -9.22
N ASN A 158 -2.58 -4.71 -8.13
CA ASN A 158 -2.20 -4.33 -6.78
C ASN A 158 -1.06 -5.23 -6.30
N ILE A 159 0.09 -4.63 -5.97
CA ILE A 159 1.26 -5.36 -5.50
C ILE A 159 1.38 -5.18 -4.00
N VAL A 160 1.44 -6.29 -3.28
CA VAL A 160 1.51 -6.31 -1.83
C VAL A 160 2.83 -6.93 -1.37
N ILE A 161 3.33 -6.41 -0.25
CA ILE A 161 4.47 -6.99 0.46
C ILE A 161 3.88 -7.61 1.72
N PRO A 162 3.91 -8.95 1.86
CA PRO A 162 3.48 -9.58 3.10
C PRO A 162 4.39 -9.17 4.25
N GLU A 163 3.81 -9.09 5.44
CA GLU A 163 4.51 -8.73 6.67
C GLU A 163 4.27 -9.80 7.72
N ALA A 164 5.33 -10.21 8.40
CA ALA A 164 5.22 -11.04 9.59
C ALA A 164 4.92 -10.17 10.80
N PHE A 165 4.16 -10.69 11.73
CA PHE A 165 3.86 -10.09 13.01
C PHE A 165 3.92 -11.16 14.10
N ILE A 166 4.66 -10.94 15.19
CA ILE A 166 4.69 -11.82 16.34
C ILE A 166 3.76 -11.27 17.41
N LEU A 167 2.84 -12.10 17.90
CA LEU A 167 1.89 -11.70 18.93
C LEU A 167 2.61 -11.46 20.26
N GLY A 168 2.32 -10.32 20.88
CA GLY A 168 2.86 -9.93 22.17
C GLY A 168 3.49 -8.54 22.18
N SER A 169 4.22 -8.24 23.23
CA SER A 169 5.06 -7.04 23.37
C SER A 169 6.41 -7.25 22.67
N ASP A 170 7.17 -6.18 22.50
CA ASP A 170 8.52 -6.23 21.88
C ASP A 170 9.51 -7.10 22.63
N GLU A 171 9.25 -7.38 23.92
CA GLU A 171 10.04 -8.21 24.78
C GLU A 171 9.15 -9.25 25.51
N HIS A 172 9.64 -10.47 25.65
CA HIS A 172 8.96 -11.55 26.34
C HIS A 172 9.85 -12.11 27.46
N HIS A 173 9.35 -12.07 28.69
CA HIS A 173 10.07 -12.55 29.86
C HIS A 173 9.50 -13.89 30.36
N VAL A 174 10.36 -14.85 30.55
CA VAL A 174 10.00 -16.25 30.88
C VAL A 174 10.92 -16.75 31.97
N ASP A 175 10.37 -17.55 32.89
CA ASP A 175 11.18 -18.22 33.93
C ASP A 175 11.86 -19.48 33.38
N VAL A 176 13.04 -19.79 33.88
CA VAL A 176 13.73 -21.06 33.60
C VAL A 176 12.81 -22.24 33.95
N GLY A 177 12.77 -23.22 33.04
CA GLY A 177 11.93 -24.43 33.18
C GLY A 177 10.48 -24.23 32.67
N SER A 178 10.07 -23.02 32.32
CA SER A 178 8.74 -22.76 31.76
C SER A 178 8.68 -22.96 30.24
N ILE A 179 7.57 -22.64 29.63
CA ILE A 179 7.35 -22.83 28.20
C ILE A 179 7.41 -21.45 27.48
N ILE A 180 8.27 -21.35 26.48
CA ILE A 180 8.25 -20.22 25.54
C ILE A 180 7.22 -20.56 24.45
N ASN A 181 6.24 -19.67 24.23
CA ASN A 181 5.21 -19.85 23.22
C ASN A 181 5.09 -18.56 22.42
N LEU A 182 5.57 -18.60 21.18
CA LEU A 182 5.53 -17.46 20.25
C LEU A 182 4.61 -17.80 19.09
N VAL A 183 3.78 -16.83 18.70
CA VAL A 183 2.85 -16.97 17.58
C VAL A 183 3.16 -15.91 16.55
N CYS A 184 3.47 -16.35 15.35
CA CYS A 184 3.72 -15.51 14.19
C CYS A 184 2.52 -15.56 13.24
N ILE A 185 2.09 -14.39 12.77
CA ILE A 185 1.04 -14.23 11.78
C ILE A 185 1.65 -13.55 10.55
N ILE A 186 1.35 -14.08 9.37
CA ILE A 186 1.72 -13.45 8.09
C ILE A 186 0.50 -12.73 7.54
N GLU A 187 0.59 -11.42 7.45
CA GLU A 187 -0.47 -10.55 6.93
C GLU A 187 -0.20 -10.14 5.48
N LYS A 188 -1.24 -9.67 4.80
CA LYS A 188 -1.19 -9.14 3.42
C LYS A 188 -0.65 -10.15 2.39
N SER A 189 -0.76 -11.46 2.68
CA SER A 189 -0.33 -12.49 1.73
C SER A 189 -1.53 -12.91 0.86
N PRO A 190 -1.49 -12.72 -0.47
CA PRO A 190 -2.58 -13.12 -1.37
C PRO A 190 -2.80 -14.64 -1.39
N THR A 191 -1.73 -15.38 -1.15
CA THR A 191 -1.75 -16.84 -0.98
C THR A 191 -1.02 -17.19 0.30
N PRO A 192 -1.52 -18.19 1.07
CA PRO A 192 -0.83 -18.64 2.27
C PRO A 192 0.61 -19.02 1.97
N PRO A 193 1.58 -18.68 2.82
CA PRO A 193 2.94 -19.13 2.65
C PRO A 193 3.04 -20.65 2.82
N GLN A 194 3.91 -21.29 2.02
CA GLN A 194 4.10 -22.75 2.12
C GLN A 194 4.82 -23.14 3.42
N TYR A 195 5.69 -22.26 3.91
CA TYR A 195 6.43 -22.46 5.18
C TYR A 195 6.74 -21.12 5.82
N VAL A 196 6.83 -21.16 7.15
CA VAL A 196 7.32 -20.09 7.99
C VAL A 196 8.57 -20.56 8.71
N PHE A 197 9.62 -19.76 8.62
CA PHE A 197 10.89 -20.06 9.27
C PHE A 197 11.02 -19.31 10.58
N TRP A 198 11.49 -19.99 11.59
CA TRP A 198 11.89 -19.43 12.87
C TRP A 198 13.40 -19.46 13.02
N TYR A 199 13.95 -18.38 13.51
CA TYR A 199 15.36 -18.23 13.81
C TYR A 199 15.53 -17.83 15.26
N HIS A 200 16.55 -18.36 15.91
CA HIS A 200 17.05 -17.93 17.20
C HIS A 200 18.48 -17.40 17.01
N ASN A 201 18.73 -16.13 17.30
CA ASN A 201 20.02 -15.46 17.09
C ASN A 201 20.60 -15.75 15.69
N ASN A 202 19.78 -15.62 14.63
CA ASN A 202 20.13 -15.88 13.22
C ASN A 202 20.35 -17.36 12.84
N ARG A 203 20.19 -18.31 13.75
CA ARG A 203 20.22 -19.74 13.46
C ARG A 203 18.80 -20.25 13.28
N MET A 204 18.53 -20.93 12.15
CA MET A 204 17.24 -21.55 11.89
C MET A 204 16.98 -22.69 12.89
N ILE A 205 15.77 -22.73 13.47
CA ILE A 205 15.39 -23.70 14.50
C ILE A 205 14.24 -24.63 14.11
N ASN A 206 13.62 -24.44 12.93
CA ASN A 206 12.50 -25.29 12.48
C ASN A 206 12.82 -26.80 12.45
N PHE A 207 14.06 -27.13 12.15
CA PHE A 207 14.53 -28.51 11.96
C PHE A 207 15.67 -28.89 12.92
N ASP A 208 15.80 -28.16 14.04
CA ASP A 208 16.83 -28.44 15.02
C ASP A 208 16.45 -29.67 15.83
N THR A 209 17.02 -30.83 15.46
CA THR A 209 16.83 -32.11 16.14
C THR A 209 17.67 -32.26 17.41
N THR A 210 18.56 -31.32 17.70
CA THR A 210 19.44 -31.37 18.88
C THR A 210 18.66 -31.10 20.18
N ARG A 211 17.51 -30.43 20.07
CA ARG A 211 16.56 -30.20 21.16
C ARG A 211 15.19 -30.76 20.77
N SER A 212 14.85 -31.92 21.35
CA SER A 212 13.55 -32.56 21.13
C SER A 212 12.35 -31.78 21.67
N PHE A 213 12.59 -30.64 22.33
CA PHE A 213 11.57 -29.82 22.96
C PHE A 213 11.15 -28.60 22.12
N VAL A 214 11.69 -28.40 20.91
CA VAL A 214 11.31 -27.31 19.99
C VAL A 214 10.29 -27.84 19.01
N VAL A 215 9.09 -27.28 19.04
CA VAL A 215 8.00 -27.65 18.14
C VAL A 215 7.55 -26.43 17.33
N VAL A 216 7.58 -26.58 16.01
CA VAL A 216 7.04 -25.55 15.09
C VAL A 216 5.83 -26.13 14.39
N GLN A 217 4.70 -25.50 14.57
CA GLN A 217 3.44 -25.83 13.90
C GLN A 217 3.01 -24.68 13.03
N THR A 218 2.80 -24.91 11.74
CA THR A 218 2.28 -23.93 10.81
C THR A 218 0.93 -24.39 10.29
N ASP A 219 -0.07 -23.52 10.42
CA ASP A 219 -1.38 -23.71 9.82
C ASP A 219 -1.44 -22.91 8.50
N PRO A 220 -1.39 -23.59 7.34
CA PRO A 220 -1.38 -22.90 6.06
C PRO A 220 -2.69 -22.16 5.78
N SER A 221 -3.81 -22.61 6.35
CA SER A 221 -5.12 -22.00 6.11
C SER A 221 -5.28 -20.66 6.83
N MET A 222 -4.56 -20.49 7.95
CA MET A 222 -4.63 -19.30 8.80
C MET A 222 -3.40 -18.39 8.69
N THR A 223 -2.42 -18.75 7.88
CA THR A 223 -1.15 -18.01 7.78
C THR A 223 -0.47 -17.77 9.13
N GLN A 224 -0.63 -18.72 10.02
CA GLN A 224 -0.13 -18.67 11.40
C GLN A 224 0.91 -19.75 11.62
N SER A 225 2.00 -19.41 12.31
CA SER A 225 3.01 -20.34 12.78
C SER A 225 3.24 -20.16 14.27
N ARG A 226 3.27 -21.27 15.00
CA ARG A 226 3.51 -21.31 16.44
C ARG A 226 4.85 -22.00 16.71
N LEU A 227 5.72 -21.33 17.46
CA LEU A 227 6.93 -21.87 18.03
C LEU A 227 6.69 -22.15 19.51
N THR A 228 6.92 -23.40 19.95
CA THR A 228 6.83 -23.78 21.34
C THR A 228 8.16 -24.40 21.75
N ILE A 229 8.76 -23.89 22.81
CA ILE A 229 9.98 -24.44 23.42
C ILE A 229 9.62 -24.82 24.86
N HIS A 230 9.72 -26.12 25.19
CA HIS A 230 9.48 -26.62 26.52
C HIS A 230 10.77 -26.58 27.33
N GLU A 231 10.64 -26.43 28.65
CA GLU A 231 11.75 -26.42 29.59
C GLU A 231 12.81 -25.38 29.21
N ALA A 232 12.39 -24.10 29.15
CA ALA A 232 13.25 -22.99 28.78
C ALA A 232 14.50 -22.94 29.67
N VAL A 233 15.65 -22.73 29.06
CA VAL A 233 16.93 -22.56 29.73
C VAL A 233 17.53 -21.20 29.42
N GLU A 234 18.50 -20.73 30.22
CA GLU A 234 19.12 -19.41 30.02
C GLU A 234 19.70 -19.22 28.62
N SER A 235 20.19 -20.29 27.97
CA SER A 235 20.69 -20.27 26.59
C SER A 235 19.62 -20.01 25.55
N ASP A 236 18.33 -20.07 25.89
CA ASP A 236 17.20 -19.74 25.02
C ASP A 236 16.93 -18.21 25.01
N THR A 237 17.61 -17.46 25.87
CA THR A 237 17.60 -16.01 25.82
C THR A 237 18.17 -15.54 24.48
N GLY A 238 17.43 -14.68 23.79
CA GLY A 238 17.87 -14.14 22.52
C GLY A 238 16.77 -13.61 21.64
N ASN A 239 17.16 -13.27 20.42
CA ASN A 239 16.26 -12.73 19.42
C ASN A 239 15.61 -13.87 18.62
N TYR A 240 14.28 -13.93 18.63
CA TYR A 240 13.50 -14.85 17.84
C TYR A 240 12.90 -14.12 16.63
N THR A 241 13.20 -14.61 15.45
CA THR A 241 12.74 -14.00 14.18
C THR A 241 11.86 -14.97 13.44
N CYS A 242 10.69 -14.50 13.05
CA CYS A 242 9.77 -15.17 12.16
C CYS A 242 9.88 -14.60 10.75
N SER A 243 10.00 -15.45 9.75
CA SER A 243 10.16 -15.06 8.35
C SER A 243 9.52 -16.06 7.40
N SER A 244 9.06 -15.59 6.26
CA SER A 244 8.62 -16.39 5.12
C SER A 244 9.23 -15.85 3.83
N SER A 245 9.05 -16.54 2.69
CA SER A 245 9.57 -16.06 1.42
C SER A 245 8.93 -14.74 1.03
N ASN A 246 9.75 -13.75 0.62
CA ASN A 246 9.32 -12.41 0.19
C ASN A 246 8.46 -11.67 1.22
N THR A 247 8.65 -11.96 2.51
CA THR A 247 7.89 -11.38 3.62
C THR A 247 8.83 -10.50 4.46
N LYS A 248 8.36 -9.35 4.90
CA LYS A 248 9.07 -8.56 5.90
C LYS A 248 9.04 -9.33 7.22
N SER A 249 10.20 -9.70 7.74
CA SER A 249 10.34 -10.48 8.96
C SER A 249 9.97 -9.70 10.21
N ALA A 250 9.49 -10.41 11.25
CA ALA A 250 9.28 -9.87 12.59
C ALA A 250 10.21 -10.53 13.58
N SER A 251 10.64 -9.78 14.60
CA SER A 251 11.52 -10.28 15.64
C SER A 251 11.02 -9.85 17.02
N ILE A 252 11.25 -10.71 18.01
CA ILE A 252 10.97 -10.46 19.42
C ILE A 252 12.17 -10.93 20.23
N PHE A 253 12.53 -10.20 21.29
CA PHE A 253 13.56 -10.62 22.21
C PHE A 253 12.95 -11.37 23.40
N VAL A 254 13.44 -12.56 23.68
CA VAL A 254 13.00 -13.40 24.80
C VAL A 254 14.10 -13.41 25.87
N PHE A 255 13.72 -13.07 27.08
CA PHE A 255 14.57 -13.16 28.27
C PHE A 255 14.15 -14.38 29.09
N VAL A 256 15.07 -15.32 29.30
CA VAL A 256 14.86 -16.44 30.19
C VAL A 256 15.69 -16.20 31.45
N THR A 257 15.02 -16.02 32.57
CA THR A 257 15.68 -15.69 33.86
C THR A 257 15.21 -16.60 34.98
N GLU A 258 16.03 -16.78 36.00
CA GLU A 258 15.57 -17.44 37.23
C GLU A 258 14.54 -16.55 37.94
N GLY A 259 13.48 -17.15 38.47
CA GLY A 259 12.32 -16.45 39.05
C GLY A 259 12.68 -15.43 40.14
N ASP A 260 13.72 -15.70 40.92
CA ASP A 260 14.20 -14.79 41.97
C ASP A 260 14.77 -13.47 41.40
N LYS A 261 15.38 -13.52 40.20
CA LYS A 261 15.88 -12.31 39.52
C LYS A 261 14.72 -11.45 38.99
N MET A 262 13.65 -12.07 38.55
CA MET A 262 12.43 -11.35 38.11
C MET A 262 11.76 -10.61 39.29
N ALA A 263 11.62 -11.24 40.43
CA ALA A 263 11.07 -10.63 41.65
C ALA A 263 11.93 -9.43 42.13
N ALA A 264 13.28 -9.53 42.01
CA ALA A 264 14.19 -8.44 42.34
C ALA A 264 14.09 -7.24 41.40
N ILE A 265 13.89 -7.46 40.08
CA ILE A 265 13.71 -6.41 39.10
C ILE A 265 12.37 -5.68 39.33
N GLN A 266 11.31 -6.42 39.60
CA GLN A 266 9.99 -5.86 39.84
C GLN A 266 9.95 -5.08 41.17
N ARG A 267 10.59 -5.56 42.23
CA ARG A 267 10.77 -4.81 43.49
C ARG A 267 11.60 -3.54 43.31
N ARG A 268 12.61 -3.54 42.45
CA ARG A 268 13.39 -2.33 42.14
C ARG A 268 12.56 -1.28 41.41
N LYS A 269 11.70 -1.67 40.47
CA LYS A 269 10.82 -0.74 39.77
C LYS A 269 9.78 -0.12 40.70
N THR A 270 9.17 -0.91 41.60
CA THR A 270 8.19 -0.41 42.58
C THR A 270 8.84 0.50 43.63
N SER A 271 10.01 0.13 44.18
CA SER A 271 10.72 0.95 45.15
C SER A 271 11.24 2.28 44.60
N ALA A 272 11.62 2.34 43.33
CA ALA A 272 12.02 3.58 42.67
C ALA A 272 10.81 4.51 42.45
N ALA A 273 9.65 3.99 42.09
CA ALA A 273 8.41 4.74 41.92
C ALA A 273 7.91 5.32 43.27
N GLU A 274 7.97 4.52 44.34
CA GLU A 274 7.60 4.95 45.71
C GLU A 274 8.52 6.03 46.23
N LYS A 275 9.83 5.94 45.96
CA LYS A 275 10.81 6.95 46.39
C LYS A 275 10.57 8.30 45.71
N ASN A 276 10.32 8.29 44.42
CA ASN A 276 9.99 9.51 43.66
C ASN A 276 8.67 10.14 44.12
N TYR A 277 7.68 9.33 44.47
CA TYR A 277 6.41 9.83 45.01
C TYR A 277 6.58 10.46 46.39
N CYS A 278 7.41 9.87 47.26
CA CYS A 278 7.71 10.43 48.59
C CYS A 278 8.47 11.77 48.51
N GLU A 279 9.46 11.87 47.62
CA GLU A 279 10.17 13.16 47.41
C GLU A 279 9.26 14.24 46.87
N LEU A 280 8.35 13.91 45.95
CA LEU A 280 7.36 14.85 45.42
C LEU A 280 6.40 15.37 46.51
N LEU A 281 5.93 14.47 47.40
CA LEU A 281 5.07 14.86 48.53
C LEU A 281 5.78 15.78 49.52
N VAL A 282 7.06 15.50 49.82
CA VAL A 282 7.87 16.36 50.71
C VAL A 282 8.02 17.75 50.08
N LEU A 283 8.27 17.83 48.80
CA LEU A 283 8.41 19.12 48.09
C LEU A 283 7.11 19.91 48.06
N ILE A 284 5.96 19.28 47.90
CA ILE A 284 4.65 19.92 47.95
C ILE A 284 4.35 20.44 49.34
N VAL A 285 4.67 19.67 50.38
CA VAL A 285 4.45 20.07 51.80
C VAL A 285 5.34 21.27 52.16
N THR A 286 6.61 21.30 51.75
CA THR A 286 7.52 22.43 52.00
C THR A 286 7.03 23.69 51.32
N ILE A 287 6.60 23.63 50.07
CA ILE A 287 6.03 24.80 49.36
C ILE A 287 4.75 25.32 50.05
N ALA A 288 3.91 24.41 50.54
CA ALA A 288 2.68 24.78 51.25
C ALA A 288 2.99 25.47 52.57
N ILE A 289 4.00 25.05 53.33
CA ILE A 289 4.43 25.65 54.58
C ILE A 289 5.01 27.04 54.32
N ASP A 290 5.86 27.21 53.30
CA ASP A 290 6.43 28.50 52.94
C ASP A 290 5.35 29.50 52.50
N ALA A 291 4.33 29.06 51.79
CA ALA A 291 3.20 29.89 51.38
C ALA A 291 2.31 30.35 52.58
N VAL A 292 2.29 29.61 53.68
CA VAL A 292 1.56 29.96 54.90
C VAL A 292 2.37 30.90 55.80
N LEU A 293 3.71 30.76 55.81
CA LEU A 293 4.60 31.61 56.61
C LEU A 293 4.87 33.00 56.00
N THR A 294 4.61 33.14 54.68
CA THR A 294 4.78 34.41 53.95
C THR A 294 3.49 35.23 53.83
N ARG A 295 2.42 34.83 54.50
CA ARG A 295 1.15 35.55 54.65
C ARG A 295 1.00 36.05 56.06
#